data_f9dd9b3bb889f602e4ee75618ca5baf5
#
_entry.id   f9dd9b3bb889f602e4ee75618ca5baf5
#
_cell.length_a   1.000
_cell.length_b   1.000
_cell.length_c   1.000
_cell.angle_alpha   90.00
_cell.angle_beta   90.00
_cell.angle_gamma   90.00
#
_symmetry.space_group_name_H-M   'P 1'
#
loop_
_entity.id
_entity.type
_entity.pdbx_description
1 polymer ?
#
loop_
_entity_poly.entity_id
_entity_poly.type
_entity_poly.pdbx_seq_one_letter_code
_entity_poly.pdbx_strand_id
1 'polypeptide(L)'
;MCLTYYHPHWTGLTAYAKRLAEGLARRGHQVTVVTSWFDRSLPREQMYNGVRIVRVPAPIRLSRGQVQPTLGAVVRRLVREHDVVQVHTPMLETWLVGALAHRAGRKMLMTHHGDLVMPSGWWDQFVQRTVGYLLDRAAACADVISIHSQDYADHSDYLRPHLDKVVAIYPPVEIPRPDRDAVVAWREELGLNGAKLVGFAGRFVEEKGFDYLMKAIPLVLERMPGCKFAYAGDPNVVYERFFQQCMDLFEPCRGHVTMLGLIRDQQKLANFYAMCDVFCVPSRTDCFPSVQIEALLCGTPLVTADIPGARQVVKATGMGLLVAPRDERALADGLVQVLSDRAAYVKPYEEIRATFNPDASVEAYERLLQSMAS
;
A
#
# COMPACT_ATOMS: atom_id res chain seq x y z
N MET A 1 4.32 13.93 -12.28
CA MET A 1 4.19 12.56 -11.80
C MET A 1 3.38 11.73 -12.79
N CYS A 2 3.80 10.49 -13.10
CA CYS A 2 3.08 9.57 -14.00
C CYS A 2 2.74 8.28 -13.27
N LEU A 3 1.48 7.83 -13.34
CA LEU A 3 1.02 6.58 -12.74
C LEU A 3 -0.25 6.08 -13.43
N THR A 4 -0.52 4.76 -13.33
CA THR A 4 -1.66 4.15 -14.02
C THR A 4 -3.01 4.66 -13.51
N TYR A 5 -3.21 4.74 -12.19
CA TYR A 5 -4.46 5.20 -11.56
C TYR A 5 -4.19 6.32 -10.57
N TYR A 6 -5.10 7.29 -10.48
CA TYR A 6 -5.06 8.38 -9.53
C TYR A 6 -6.47 8.72 -9.03
N HIS A 7 -6.57 9.67 -8.10
CA HIS A 7 -7.86 10.12 -7.55
C HIS A 7 -8.96 10.33 -8.63
N PRO A 8 -10.20 9.84 -8.39
CA PRO A 8 -10.76 9.24 -7.19
C PRO A 8 -10.57 7.72 -7.04
N HIS A 9 -9.77 7.07 -7.88
CA HIS A 9 -9.45 5.65 -7.72
C HIS A 9 -8.68 5.42 -6.40
N TRP A 10 -9.13 4.44 -5.58
CA TRP A 10 -8.60 4.24 -4.24
C TRP A 10 -7.82 2.92 -4.12
N THR A 11 -6.52 3.04 -3.92
CA THR A 11 -5.59 1.96 -3.56
C THR A 11 -4.47 2.54 -2.70
N GLY A 12 -3.63 1.70 -2.07
CA GLY A 12 -2.46 2.17 -1.31
C GLY A 12 -1.54 3.07 -2.15
N LEU A 13 -1.25 2.67 -3.41
CA LEU A 13 -0.43 3.45 -4.33
C LEU A 13 -1.07 4.83 -4.65
N THR A 14 -2.37 4.84 -4.96
CA THR A 14 -3.04 6.11 -5.31
C THR A 14 -3.18 7.04 -4.11
N ALA A 15 -3.41 6.51 -2.91
CA ALA A 15 -3.42 7.28 -1.66
C ALA A 15 -2.04 7.89 -1.39
N TYR A 16 -0.98 7.09 -1.54
CA TYR A 16 0.41 7.56 -1.43
C TYR A 16 0.71 8.69 -2.42
N ALA A 17 0.48 8.46 -3.73
CA ALA A 17 0.77 9.44 -4.77
C ALA A 17 -0.03 10.74 -4.57
N LYS A 18 -1.29 10.64 -4.11
CA LYS A 18 -2.12 11.79 -3.77
C LYS A 18 -1.54 12.59 -2.62
N ARG A 19 -1.20 11.95 -1.50
CA ARG A 19 -0.63 12.61 -0.31
C ARG A 19 0.69 13.32 -0.65
N LEU A 20 1.57 12.66 -1.42
CA LEU A 20 2.83 13.25 -1.87
C LEU A 20 2.60 14.45 -2.80
N ALA A 21 1.76 14.29 -3.83
CA ALA A 21 1.48 15.35 -4.80
C ALA A 21 0.87 16.59 -4.13
N GLU A 22 -0.13 16.40 -3.26
CA GLU A 22 -0.76 17.49 -2.52
C GLU A 22 0.20 18.11 -1.49
N GLY A 23 1.05 17.30 -0.85
CA GLY A 23 2.08 17.77 0.06
C GLY A 23 3.08 18.70 -0.63
N LEU A 24 3.58 18.31 -1.80
CA LEU A 24 4.47 19.15 -2.61
C LEU A 24 3.77 20.42 -3.11
N ALA A 25 2.50 20.31 -3.56
CA ALA A 25 1.72 21.46 -3.99
C ALA A 25 1.51 22.48 -2.86
N ARG A 26 1.23 22.04 -1.63
CA ARG A 26 1.14 22.92 -0.44
C ARG A 26 2.45 23.64 -0.11
N ARG A 27 3.59 23.07 -0.50
CA ARG A 27 4.93 23.65 -0.36
C ARG A 27 5.33 24.60 -1.51
N GLY A 28 4.39 24.87 -2.45
CA GLY A 28 4.56 25.84 -3.53
C GLY A 28 5.07 25.25 -4.85
N HIS A 29 5.22 23.92 -4.96
CA HIS A 29 5.63 23.28 -6.22
C HIS A 29 4.46 23.14 -7.20
N GLN A 30 4.76 23.32 -8.50
CA GLN A 30 3.81 23.03 -9.57
C GLN A 30 3.80 21.52 -9.84
N VAL A 31 2.75 20.83 -9.39
CA VAL A 31 2.62 19.39 -9.54
C VAL A 31 1.59 19.06 -10.62
N THR A 32 2.02 18.33 -11.65
CA THR A 32 1.12 17.75 -12.67
C THR A 32 1.14 16.23 -12.55
N VAL A 33 -0.04 15.64 -12.40
CA VAL A 33 -0.24 14.17 -12.38
C VAL A 33 -0.82 13.75 -13.73
N VAL A 34 -0.11 12.86 -14.44
CA VAL A 34 -0.57 12.23 -15.68
C VAL A 34 -1.00 10.80 -15.34
N THR A 35 -2.25 10.46 -15.64
CA THR A 35 -2.85 9.18 -15.26
C THR A 35 -3.81 8.66 -16.33
N SER A 36 -4.23 7.40 -16.23
CA SER A 36 -5.23 6.87 -17.14
C SER A 36 -6.61 7.51 -16.93
N TRP A 37 -7.33 7.70 -18.03
CA TRP A 37 -8.74 8.08 -18.00
C TRP A 37 -9.61 6.84 -17.83
N PHE A 38 -9.52 6.21 -16.65
CA PHE A 38 -10.17 4.95 -16.31
C PHE A 38 -11.69 5.07 -16.17
N ASP A 39 -12.18 6.27 -15.85
CA ASP A 39 -13.61 6.60 -15.72
C ASP A 39 -13.93 7.80 -16.61
N ARG A 40 -14.80 7.58 -17.60
CA ARG A 40 -15.19 8.58 -18.60
C ARG A 40 -16.09 9.69 -18.04
N SER A 41 -16.66 9.51 -16.86
CA SER A 41 -17.43 10.55 -16.15
C SER A 41 -16.51 11.65 -15.60
N LEU A 42 -15.23 11.36 -15.41
CA LEU A 42 -14.24 12.34 -14.91
C LEU A 42 -13.79 13.30 -16.04
N PRO A 43 -13.48 14.56 -15.72
CA PRO A 43 -12.93 15.48 -16.69
C PRO A 43 -11.52 15.06 -17.16
N ARG A 44 -11.17 15.36 -18.40
CA ARG A 44 -9.81 15.08 -18.94
C ARG A 44 -8.71 15.81 -18.19
N GLU A 45 -8.96 17.05 -17.84
CA GLU A 45 -8.05 17.89 -17.04
C GLU A 45 -8.83 18.54 -15.91
N GLN A 46 -8.23 18.62 -14.72
CA GLN A 46 -8.79 19.35 -13.59
C GLN A 46 -7.68 19.78 -12.63
N MET A 47 -7.95 20.85 -11.88
CA MET A 47 -7.21 21.17 -10.66
C MET A 47 -7.89 20.51 -9.45
N TYR A 48 -7.12 19.85 -8.60
CA TYR A 48 -7.62 19.25 -7.37
C TYR A 48 -6.58 19.40 -6.26
N ASN A 49 -6.91 20.11 -5.20
CA ASN A 49 -6.02 20.39 -4.06
C ASN A 49 -4.62 20.90 -4.47
N GLY A 50 -4.56 21.84 -5.42
CA GLY A 50 -3.31 22.41 -5.94
C GLY A 50 -2.56 21.53 -6.96
N VAL A 51 -3.08 20.36 -7.30
CA VAL A 51 -2.49 19.42 -8.25
C VAL A 51 -3.24 19.47 -9.58
N ARG A 52 -2.52 19.69 -10.70
CA ARG A 52 -3.07 19.54 -12.05
C ARG A 52 -3.16 18.07 -12.42
N ILE A 53 -4.34 17.57 -12.71
CA ILE A 53 -4.56 16.17 -13.12
C ILE A 53 -4.85 16.14 -14.62
N VAL A 54 -4.08 15.36 -15.38
CA VAL A 54 -4.25 15.14 -16.82
C VAL A 54 -4.54 13.66 -17.04
N ARG A 55 -5.73 13.35 -17.58
CA ARG A 55 -6.18 11.98 -17.84
C ARG A 55 -6.00 11.60 -19.29
N VAL A 56 -5.28 10.50 -19.53
CA VAL A 56 -4.94 9.98 -20.86
C VAL A 56 -5.83 8.79 -21.20
N PRO A 57 -6.43 8.73 -22.40
CA PRO A 57 -7.21 7.58 -22.82
C PRO A 57 -6.44 6.28 -22.71
N ALA A 58 -7.03 5.27 -22.07
CA ALA A 58 -6.46 3.96 -21.85
C ALA A 58 -7.45 2.87 -22.31
N PRO A 59 -7.59 2.66 -23.63
CA PRO A 59 -8.62 1.78 -24.20
C PRO A 59 -8.33 0.29 -23.98
N ILE A 60 -7.09 -0.08 -23.70
CA ILE A 60 -6.65 -1.46 -23.56
C ILE A 60 -6.35 -1.74 -22.10
N ARG A 61 -7.01 -2.75 -21.54
CA ARG A 61 -6.73 -3.27 -20.20
C ARG A 61 -5.93 -4.57 -20.32
N LEU A 62 -4.76 -4.59 -19.70
CA LEU A 62 -3.89 -5.77 -19.66
C LEU A 62 -3.71 -6.19 -18.19
N SER A 63 -4.41 -7.26 -17.77
CA SER A 63 -4.40 -7.74 -16.39
C SER A 63 -4.74 -6.60 -15.39
N ARG A 64 -3.82 -6.25 -14.50
CA ARG A 64 -3.96 -5.17 -13.50
C ARG A 64 -3.62 -3.78 -14.06
N GLY A 65 -3.00 -3.71 -15.24
CA GLY A 65 -2.54 -2.48 -15.89
C GLY A 65 -3.48 -1.97 -16.97
N GLN A 66 -3.21 -0.75 -17.43
CA GLN A 66 -3.85 -0.13 -18.58
C GLN A 66 -2.79 0.39 -19.54
N VAL A 67 -2.99 0.19 -20.84
CA VAL A 67 -2.10 0.72 -21.88
C VAL A 67 -2.65 2.06 -22.35
N GLN A 68 -1.78 3.07 -22.38
CA GLN A 68 -2.09 4.45 -22.73
C GLN A 68 -1.36 4.87 -24.02
N PRO A 69 -1.88 4.54 -25.22
CA PRO A 69 -1.15 4.71 -26.49
C PRO A 69 -0.73 6.16 -26.78
N THR A 70 -1.48 7.14 -26.26
CA THR A 70 -1.21 8.57 -26.48
C THR A 70 -0.40 9.22 -25.35
N LEU A 71 0.02 8.46 -24.33
CA LEU A 71 0.79 8.95 -23.19
C LEU A 71 2.08 9.67 -23.64
N GLY A 72 2.80 9.08 -24.58
CA GLY A 72 4.05 9.65 -25.09
C GLY A 72 3.90 11.07 -25.66
N ALA A 73 2.79 11.36 -26.36
CA ALA A 73 2.51 12.69 -26.89
C ALA A 73 2.21 13.69 -25.76
N VAL A 74 1.45 13.26 -24.74
CA VAL A 74 1.13 14.10 -23.57
C VAL A 74 2.39 14.39 -22.75
N VAL A 75 3.19 13.36 -22.45
CA VAL A 75 4.44 13.50 -21.68
C VAL A 75 5.44 14.39 -22.43
N ARG A 76 5.61 14.22 -23.77
CA ARG A 76 6.52 15.05 -24.58
C ARG A 76 6.19 16.54 -24.48
N ARG A 77 4.91 16.90 -24.37
CA ARG A 77 4.47 18.27 -24.15
C ARG A 77 4.82 18.74 -22.74
N LEU A 78 4.37 17.98 -21.74
CA LEU A 78 4.43 18.39 -20.33
C LEU A 78 5.86 18.37 -19.76
N VAL A 79 6.74 17.48 -20.21
CA VAL A 79 8.11 17.39 -19.71
C VAL A 79 8.92 18.69 -19.88
N ARG A 80 8.55 19.53 -20.84
CA ARG A 80 9.19 20.83 -21.07
C ARG A 80 8.76 21.91 -20.06
N GLU A 81 7.64 21.66 -19.38
CA GLU A 81 7.04 22.57 -18.40
C GLU A 81 7.52 22.25 -16.95
N HIS A 82 8.31 21.17 -16.77
CA HIS A 82 8.69 20.65 -15.45
C HIS A 82 10.20 20.36 -15.37
N ASP A 83 10.76 20.41 -14.16
CA ASP A 83 12.19 20.20 -13.92
C ASP A 83 12.54 18.72 -13.73
N VAL A 84 11.67 17.95 -13.12
CA VAL A 84 11.86 16.52 -12.83
C VAL A 84 10.61 15.72 -13.23
N VAL A 85 10.83 14.52 -13.73
CA VAL A 85 9.76 13.56 -14.02
C VAL A 85 9.78 12.44 -12.99
N GLN A 86 8.67 12.25 -12.27
CA GLN A 86 8.50 11.12 -11.35
C GLN A 86 7.54 10.09 -11.93
N VAL A 87 7.91 8.80 -11.89
CA VAL A 87 7.06 7.69 -12.35
C VAL A 87 6.85 6.71 -11.21
N HIS A 88 5.59 6.34 -10.97
CA HIS A 88 5.24 5.33 -9.98
C HIS A 88 5.06 3.96 -10.66
N THR A 89 5.87 2.98 -10.27
CA THR A 89 5.78 1.63 -10.82
C THR A 89 4.95 0.70 -9.91
N PRO A 90 4.28 -0.32 -10.47
CA PRO A 90 4.37 -0.77 -11.87
C PRO A 90 3.50 0.05 -12.84
N MET A 91 4.11 0.56 -13.91
CA MET A 91 3.46 1.16 -15.07
C MET A 91 4.20 0.71 -16.33
N LEU A 92 3.48 0.22 -17.35
CA LEU A 92 4.10 -0.37 -18.54
C LEU A 92 4.93 0.64 -19.34
N GLU A 93 4.47 1.87 -19.40
CA GLU A 93 5.10 2.95 -20.18
C GLU A 93 6.26 3.65 -19.43
N THR A 94 6.69 3.15 -18.28
CA THR A 94 7.74 3.80 -17.45
C THR A 94 9.00 4.10 -18.23
N TRP A 95 9.51 3.12 -18.99
CA TRP A 95 10.68 3.31 -19.84
C TRP A 95 10.48 4.41 -20.89
N LEU A 96 9.31 4.46 -21.55
CA LEU A 96 8.98 5.50 -22.55
C LEU A 96 9.00 6.90 -21.92
N VAL A 97 8.42 7.02 -20.72
CA VAL A 97 8.41 8.29 -19.98
C VAL A 97 9.83 8.74 -19.65
N GLY A 98 10.68 7.83 -19.15
CA GLY A 98 12.08 8.11 -18.87
C GLY A 98 12.87 8.55 -20.11
N ALA A 99 12.71 7.83 -21.22
CA ALA A 99 13.37 8.19 -22.49
C ALA A 99 12.94 9.58 -22.99
N LEU A 100 11.68 9.97 -22.80
CA LEU A 100 11.19 11.31 -23.16
C LEU A 100 11.70 12.39 -22.19
N ALA A 101 11.83 12.07 -20.90
CA ALA A 101 12.42 12.95 -19.89
C ALA A 101 13.88 13.28 -20.27
N HIS A 102 14.70 12.26 -20.50
CA HIS A 102 16.11 12.42 -20.86
C HIS A 102 16.31 13.17 -22.18
N ARG A 103 15.46 12.89 -23.19
CA ARG A 103 15.51 13.67 -24.45
C ARG A 103 15.21 15.17 -24.27
N ALA A 104 14.48 15.50 -23.20
CA ALA A 104 14.19 16.88 -22.83
C ALA A 104 15.22 17.47 -21.84
N GLY A 105 16.28 16.73 -21.51
CA GLY A 105 17.28 17.11 -20.50
C GLY A 105 16.76 17.10 -19.08
N ARG A 106 15.74 16.29 -18.79
CA ARG A 106 15.13 16.17 -17.45
C ARG A 106 15.48 14.83 -16.80
N LYS A 107 15.78 14.83 -15.50
CA LYS A 107 16.03 13.62 -14.74
C LYS A 107 14.73 12.89 -14.38
N MET A 108 14.82 11.57 -14.23
CA MET A 108 13.70 10.70 -13.88
C MET A 108 13.89 10.09 -12.49
N LEU A 109 12.93 10.37 -11.59
CA LEU A 109 12.73 9.63 -10.34
C LEU A 109 11.75 8.49 -10.58
N MET A 110 12.16 7.26 -10.30
CA MET A 110 11.26 6.11 -10.28
C MET A 110 10.88 5.79 -8.83
N THR A 111 9.58 5.86 -8.49
CA THR A 111 9.09 5.41 -7.19
C THR A 111 8.53 4.00 -7.32
N HIS A 112 9.22 3.04 -6.68
CA HIS A 112 8.88 1.63 -6.75
C HIS A 112 7.95 1.23 -5.61
N HIS A 113 6.82 0.60 -5.93
CA HIS A 113 5.79 0.21 -4.96
C HIS A 113 5.69 -1.30 -4.71
N GLY A 114 6.68 -2.05 -5.15
CA GLY A 114 6.79 -3.49 -4.96
C GLY A 114 6.98 -4.27 -6.26
N ASP A 115 7.60 -5.41 -6.12
CA ASP A 115 7.91 -6.30 -7.22
C ASP A 115 6.61 -6.88 -7.82
N LEU A 116 6.61 -7.06 -9.13
CA LEU A 116 5.48 -7.68 -9.81
C LEU A 116 5.55 -9.20 -9.64
N VAL A 117 4.67 -9.73 -8.81
CA VAL A 117 4.48 -11.17 -8.67
C VAL A 117 3.22 -11.58 -9.42
N MET A 118 3.36 -12.47 -10.41
CA MET A 118 2.25 -13.02 -11.17
C MET A 118 1.93 -14.45 -10.69
N PRO A 119 0.67 -14.89 -10.78
CA PRO A 119 0.31 -16.28 -10.49
C PRO A 119 1.10 -17.28 -11.33
N SER A 120 1.15 -18.55 -10.90
CA SER A 120 1.83 -19.62 -11.62
C SER A 120 1.00 -20.08 -12.82
N GLY A 121 1.42 -19.69 -14.03
CA GLY A 121 0.81 -20.13 -15.30
C GLY A 121 1.76 -19.83 -16.47
N TRP A 122 1.73 -20.61 -17.55
CA TRP A 122 2.64 -20.38 -18.69
C TRP A 122 2.43 -19.00 -19.34
N TRP A 123 1.17 -18.54 -19.42
CA TRP A 123 0.83 -17.21 -19.92
C TRP A 123 1.31 -16.12 -18.97
N ASP A 124 1.09 -16.30 -17.66
CA ASP A 124 1.51 -15.37 -16.63
C ASP A 124 3.03 -15.24 -16.59
N GLN A 125 3.77 -16.35 -16.76
CA GLN A 125 5.23 -16.33 -16.87
C GLN A 125 5.71 -15.58 -18.12
N PHE A 126 5.04 -15.73 -19.26
CA PHE A 126 5.36 -14.96 -20.47
C PHE A 126 5.12 -13.46 -20.25
N VAL A 127 3.98 -13.10 -19.67
CA VAL A 127 3.68 -11.71 -19.30
C VAL A 127 4.71 -11.19 -18.29
N GLN A 128 5.03 -11.96 -17.26
CA GLN A 128 6.02 -11.58 -16.25
C GLN A 128 7.39 -11.31 -16.86
N ARG A 129 7.86 -12.14 -17.77
CA ARG A 129 9.14 -11.93 -18.48
C ARG A 129 9.13 -10.68 -19.34
N THR A 130 8.04 -10.45 -20.09
CA THR A 130 7.93 -9.27 -20.97
C THR A 130 7.83 -8.00 -20.16
N VAL A 131 6.98 -7.98 -19.14
CA VAL A 131 6.83 -6.81 -18.24
C VAL A 131 8.10 -6.60 -17.43
N GLY A 132 8.72 -7.69 -16.92
CA GLY A 132 10.01 -7.67 -16.22
C GLY A 132 11.09 -6.99 -17.06
N TYR A 133 11.25 -7.38 -18.31
CA TYR A 133 12.20 -6.74 -19.23
C TYR A 133 11.95 -5.23 -19.40
N LEU A 134 10.69 -4.81 -19.53
CA LEU A 134 10.34 -3.39 -19.63
C LEU A 134 10.62 -2.63 -18.34
N LEU A 135 10.37 -3.26 -17.19
CA LEU A 135 10.66 -2.68 -15.88
C LEU A 135 12.17 -2.60 -15.63
N ASP A 136 12.95 -3.61 -16.02
CA ASP A 136 14.43 -3.57 -15.93
C ASP A 136 15.01 -2.41 -16.73
N ARG A 137 14.49 -2.20 -17.95
CA ARG A 137 14.87 -1.03 -18.75
C ARG A 137 14.44 0.28 -18.12
N ALA A 138 13.31 0.31 -17.42
CA ALA A 138 12.84 1.48 -16.68
C ALA A 138 13.76 1.79 -15.50
N ALA A 139 14.15 0.78 -14.71
CA ALA A 139 15.09 0.94 -13.60
C ALA A 139 16.49 1.38 -14.08
N ALA A 140 16.96 0.79 -15.18
CA ALA A 140 18.22 1.22 -15.82
C ALA A 140 18.18 2.68 -16.28
N CYS A 141 17.02 3.14 -16.77
CA CYS A 141 16.79 4.52 -17.23
C CYS A 141 16.60 5.51 -16.07
N ALA A 142 16.17 5.06 -14.90
CA ALA A 142 15.98 5.96 -13.76
C ALA A 142 17.31 6.56 -13.27
N ASP A 143 17.31 7.85 -12.97
CA ASP A 143 18.46 8.52 -12.34
C ASP A 143 18.50 8.23 -10.84
N VAL A 144 17.31 8.17 -10.21
CA VAL A 144 17.11 7.77 -8.81
C VAL A 144 15.89 6.85 -8.71
N ILE A 145 15.96 5.89 -7.79
CA ILE A 145 14.85 4.99 -7.46
C ILE A 145 14.48 5.21 -6.01
N SER A 146 13.26 5.70 -5.73
CA SER A 146 12.75 5.76 -4.37
C SER A 146 11.95 4.52 -4.02
N ILE A 147 12.14 4.04 -2.79
CA ILE A 147 11.45 2.90 -2.19
C ILE A 147 11.02 3.23 -0.76
N HIS A 148 10.14 2.44 -0.17
CA HIS A 148 9.60 2.74 1.15
C HIS A 148 10.49 2.26 2.31
N SER A 149 11.36 1.29 2.09
CA SER A 149 12.35 0.84 3.07
C SER A 149 13.60 0.25 2.41
N GLN A 150 14.76 0.45 3.02
CA GLN A 150 16.00 -0.16 2.57
C GLN A 150 15.94 -1.68 2.71
N ASP A 151 15.33 -2.19 3.78
CA ASP A 151 15.14 -3.62 4.00
C ASP A 151 14.44 -4.33 2.83
N TYR A 152 13.44 -3.69 2.22
CA TYR A 152 12.82 -4.25 1.02
C TYR A 152 13.75 -4.22 -0.19
N ALA A 153 14.44 -3.09 -0.40
CA ALA A 153 15.36 -2.95 -1.53
C ALA A 153 16.47 -4.00 -1.51
N ASP A 154 17.04 -4.26 -0.33
CA ASP A 154 18.14 -5.23 -0.15
C ASP A 154 17.71 -6.68 -0.43
N HIS A 155 16.39 -6.97 -0.35
CA HIS A 155 15.82 -8.30 -0.58
C HIS A 155 15.03 -8.42 -1.89
N SER A 156 14.89 -7.32 -2.66
CA SER A 156 14.22 -7.33 -3.96
C SER A 156 15.18 -7.78 -5.05
N ASP A 157 14.89 -8.89 -5.72
CA ASP A 157 15.67 -9.35 -6.86
C ASP A 157 15.68 -8.35 -8.01
N TYR A 158 14.57 -7.58 -8.14
CA TYR A 158 14.44 -6.53 -9.13
C TYR A 158 15.32 -5.31 -8.84
N LEU A 159 15.41 -4.87 -7.58
CA LEU A 159 16.16 -3.68 -7.20
C LEU A 159 17.66 -3.96 -6.97
N ARG A 160 18.05 -5.21 -6.70
CA ARG A 160 19.43 -5.59 -6.39
C ARG A 160 20.48 -5.08 -7.40
N PRO A 161 20.23 -5.10 -8.74
CA PRO A 161 21.18 -4.55 -9.71
C PRO A 161 21.31 -3.03 -9.70
N HIS A 162 20.45 -2.31 -8.97
CA HIS A 162 20.30 -0.85 -9.01
C HIS A 162 20.37 -0.20 -7.62
N LEU A 163 20.92 -0.90 -6.62
CA LEU A 163 21.00 -0.41 -5.23
C LEU A 163 21.78 0.89 -5.10
N ASP A 164 22.70 1.16 -6.00
CA ASP A 164 23.46 2.41 -6.10
C ASP A 164 22.60 3.64 -6.39
N LYS A 165 21.39 3.44 -6.96
CA LYS A 165 20.42 4.50 -7.27
C LYS A 165 19.26 4.56 -6.26
N VAL A 166 19.22 3.64 -5.29
CA VAL A 166 18.08 3.50 -4.38
C VAL A 166 18.18 4.48 -3.22
N VAL A 167 17.06 5.15 -2.93
CA VAL A 167 16.85 6.01 -1.77
C VAL A 167 15.58 5.57 -1.05
N ALA A 168 15.71 5.19 0.22
CA ALA A 168 14.56 4.79 1.03
C ALA A 168 13.91 6.02 1.70
N ILE A 169 12.61 6.21 1.45
CA ILE A 169 11.80 7.26 2.06
C ILE A 169 10.47 6.66 2.51
N TYR A 170 10.15 6.73 3.79
CA TYR A 170 8.88 6.23 4.31
C TYR A 170 7.68 6.92 3.63
N PRO A 171 6.58 6.18 3.40
CA PRO A 171 5.40 6.76 2.77
C PRO A 171 4.75 7.84 3.66
N PRO A 172 4.20 8.92 3.07
CA PRO A 172 3.46 9.94 3.81
C PRO A 172 2.08 9.40 4.23
N VAL A 173 2.03 8.64 5.32
CA VAL A 173 0.78 8.04 5.83
C VAL A 173 0.11 9.00 6.79
N GLU A 174 -1.16 9.31 6.52
CA GLU A 174 -2.03 10.11 7.37
C GLU A 174 -3.36 9.39 7.58
N ILE A 175 -3.85 9.45 8.82
CA ILE A 175 -5.18 8.99 9.20
C ILE A 175 -5.70 9.90 10.33
N PRO A 176 -6.99 10.26 10.36
CA PRO A 176 -7.53 11.06 11.43
C PRO A 176 -7.46 10.33 12.79
N ARG A 177 -7.50 11.10 13.89
CA ARG A 177 -7.64 10.52 15.21
C ARG A 177 -8.96 9.77 15.31
N PRO A 178 -8.99 8.57 15.91
CA PRO A 178 -10.24 7.83 16.11
C PRO A 178 -11.21 8.61 17.01
N ASP A 179 -12.48 8.55 16.70
CA ASP A 179 -13.56 9.02 17.56
C ASP A 179 -13.94 7.90 18.54
N ARG A 180 -13.63 8.11 19.82
CA ARG A 180 -13.81 7.11 20.86
C ARG A 180 -15.27 6.71 21.07
N ASP A 181 -16.18 7.67 21.01
CA ASP A 181 -17.60 7.40 21.22
C ASP A 181 -18.19 6.62 20.03
N ALA A 182 -17.79 7.00 18.82
CA ALA A 182 -18.16 6.27 17.60
C ALA A 182 -17.58 4.85 17.57
N VAL A 183 -16.37 4.63 18.09
CA VAL A 183 -15.77 3.28 18.23
C VAL A 183 -16.57 2.42 19.18
N VAL A 184 -16.96 2.95 20.35
CA VAL A 184 -17.78 2.21 21.33
C VAL A 184 -19.14 1.86 20.74
N ALA A 185 -19.85 2.84 20.16
CA ALA A 185 -21.14 2.64 19.53
C ALA A 185 -21.08 1.61 18.40
N TRP A 186 -20.01 1.65 17.57
CA TRP A 186 -19.86 0.70 16.47
C TRP A 186 -19.55 -0.73 16.94
N ARG A 187 -18.75 -0.89 18.01
CA ARG A 187 -18.56 -2.23 18.65
C ARG A 187 -19.87 -2.79 19.20
N GLU A 188 -20.72 -1.92 19.78
CA GLU A 188 -22.04 -2.32 20.27
C GLU A 188 -22.98 -2.74 19.13
N GLU A 189 -23.08 -1.94 18.07
CA GLU A 189 -23.86 -2.24 16.85
C GLU A 189 -23.48 -3.61 16.27
N LEU A 190 -22.19 -3.94 16.25
CA LEU A 190 -21.68 -5.20 15.73
C LEU A 190 -21.74 -6.38 16.71
N GLY A 191 -22.21 -6.16 17.94
CA GLY A 191 -22.25 -7.20 18.99
C GLY A 191 -20.86 -7.65 19.43
N LEU A 192 -19.85 -6.76 19.40
CA LEU A 192 -18.45 -7.05 19.72
C LEU A 192 -18.03 -6.60 21.12
N ASN A 193 -18.99 -6.13 21.95
CA ASN A 193 -18.71 -5.68 23.32
C ASN A 193 -18.16 -6.82 24.18
N GLY A 194 -17.06 -6.54 24.89
CA GLY A 194 -16.38 -7.53 25.75
C GLY A 194 -15.55 -8.58 25.00
N ALA A 195 -15.66 -8.69 23.68
CA ALA A 195 -14.84 -9.60 22.89
C ALA A 195 -13.45 -9.02 22.62
N LYS A 196 -12.43 -9.87 22.55
CA LYS A 196 -11.15 -9.53 21.93
C LYS A 196 -11.32 -9.52 20.42
N LEU A 197 -10.82 -8.49 19.74
CA LEU A 197 -11.04 -8.29 18.32
C LEU A 197 -9.71 -8.23 17.54
N VAL A 198 -9.56 -9.15 16.59
CA VAL A 198 -8.48 -9.15 15.59
C VAL A 198 -8.97 -8.44 14.34
N GLY A 199 -8.33 -7.34 13.96
CA GLY A 199 -8.61 -6.65 12.69
C GLY A 199 -7.66 -7.09 11.57
N PHE A 200 -8.16 -7.10 10.35
CA PHE A 200 -7.34 -7.21 9.14
C PHE A 200 -8.02 -6.49 7.98
N ALA A 201 -7.21 -5.91 7.09
CA ALA A 201 -7.75 -5.08 6.01
C ALA A 201 -6.94 -5.19 4.72
N GLY A 202 -7.63 -4.91 3.61
CA GLY A 202 -7.05 -4.88 2.29
C GLY A 202 -7.79 -5.75 1.28
N ARG A 203 -7.23 -5.88 0.08
CA ARG A 203 -7.76 -6.78 -0.96
C ARG A 203 -7.58 -8.23 -0.52
N PHE A 204 -8.61 -9.05 -0.70
CA PHE A 204 -8.50 -10.47 -0.41
C PHE A 204 -7.82 -11.18 -1.59
N VAL A 205 -6.50 -11.11 -1.61
CA VAL A 205 -5.63 -11.67 -2.66
C VAL A 205 -4.55 -12.53 -2.03
N GLU A 206 -3.98 -13.46 -2.81
CA GLU A 206 -3.01 -14.44 -2.32
C GLU A 206 -1.80 -13.78 -1.64
N GLU A 207 -1.29 -12.67 -2.19
CA GLU A 207 -0.14 -11.95 -1.63
C GLU A 207 -0.36 -11.48 -0.18
N LYS A 208 -1.61 -11.22 0.23
CA LYS A 208 -1.96 -10.76 1.59
C LYS A 208 -2.04 -11.86 2.64
N GLY A 209 -2.05 -13.13 2.24
CA GLY A 209 -1.93 -14.27 3.14
C GLY A 209 -3.12 -14.47 4.09
N PHE A 210 -4.31 -13.98 3.75
CA PHE A 210 -5.48 -14.09 4.63
C PHE A 210 -5.95 -15.54 4.83
N ASP A 211 -5.58 -16.47 3.94
CA ASP A 211 -5.77 -17.89 4.13
C ASP A 211 -5.01 -18.45 5.35
N TYR A 212 -3.80 -17.92 5.63
CA TYR A 212 -3.10 -18.27 6.88
C TYR A 212 -3.84 -17.76 8.12
N LEU A 213 -4.45 -16.57 8.02
CA LEU A 213 -5.30 -16.08 9.11
C LEU A 213 -6.54 -16.97 9.28
N MET A 214 -7.20 -17.36 8.17
CA MET A 214 -8.35 -18.29 8.27
C MET A 214 -7.98 -19.63 8.94
N LYS A 215 -6.80 -20.16 8.63
CA LYS A 215 -6.27 -21.38 9.31
C LYS A 215 -5.88 -21.13 10.76
N ALA A 216 -5.43 -19.91 11.11
CA ALA A 216 -5.08 -19.54 12.48
C ALA A 216 -6.31 -19.33 13.38
N ILE A 217 -7.47 -18.94 12.82
CA ILE A 217 -8.69 -18.66 13.61
C ILE A 217 -9.05 -19.81 14.54
N PRO A 218 -9.18 -21.07 14.10
CA PRO A 218 -9.50 -22.19 15.01
C PRO A 218 -8.50 -22.32 16.16
N LEU A 219 -7.19 -22.17 15.88
CA LEU A 219 -6.12 -22.26 16.87
C LEU A 219 -6.17 -21.13 17.91
N VAL A 220 -6.60 -19.94 17.50
CA VAL A 220 -6.85 -18.81 18.41
C VAL A 220 -8.08 -19.10 19.27
N LEU A 221 -9.17 -19.60 18.67
CA LEU A 221 -10.44 -19.87 19.37
C LEU A 221 -10.32 -21.01 20.39
N GLU A 222 -9.46 -22.00 20.18
CA GLU A 222 -9.14 -23.03 21.18
C GLU A 222 -8.62 -22.43 22.51
N ARG A 223 -7.85 -21.32 22.40
CA ARG A 223 -7.22 -20.66 23.55
C ARG A 223 -7.99 -19.42 24.03
N MET A 224 -8.75 -18.80 23.17
CA MET A 224 -9.55 -17.59 23.41
C MET A 224 -10.94 -17.73 22.73
N PRO A 225 -11.87 -18.54 23.30
CA PRO A 225 -13.14 -18.88 22.64
C PRO A 225 -14.03 -17.66 22.32
N GLY A 226 -13.88 -16.55 23.08
CA GLY A 226 -14.61 -15.29 22.87
C GLY A 226 -13.99 -14.35 21.84
N CYS A 227 -12.88 -14.73 21.20
CA CYS A 227 -12.21 -13.89 20.22
C CYS A 227 -13.07 -13.72 18.94
N LYS A 228 -13.07 -12.51 18.38
CA LYS A 228 -13.75 -12.16 17.13
C LYS A 228 -12.74 -11.58 16.14
N PHE A 229 -13.13 -11.61 14.87
CA PHE A 229 -12.31 -11.12 13.76
C PHE A 229 -13.12 -10.14 12.93
N ALA A 230 -12.52 -9.06 12.44
CA ALA A 230 -13.19 -8.10 11.58
C ALA A 230 -12.34 -7.84 10.32
N TYR A 231 -12.96 -8.00 9.17
CA TYR A 231 -12.34 -7.74 7.87
C TYR A 231 -12.87 -6.47 7.24
N ALA A 232 -11.97 -5.54 6.88
CA ALA A 232 -12.26 -4.35 6.13
C ALA A 232 -11.61 -4.41 4.75
N GLY A 233 -12.41 -4.60 3.71
CA GLY A 233 -11.94 -4.72 2.33
C GLY A 233 -13.00 -5.29 1.40
N ASP A 234 -12.68 -5.30 0.10
CA ASP A 234 -13.50 -5.99 -0.89
C ASP A 234 -12.95 -7.40 -1.09
N PRO A 235 -13.72 -8.46 -0.76
CA PRO A 235 -13.30 -9.83 -1.00
C PRO A 235 -13.34 -10.22 -2.48
N ASN A 236 -14.11 -9.47 -3.31
CA ASN A 236 -14.29 -9.77 -4.72
C ASN A 236 -13.36 -8.92 -5.59
N VAL A 237 -12.15 -9.41 -5.79
CA VAL A 237 -11.15 -8.73 -6.62
C VAL A 237 -11.31 -9.18 -8.07
N VAL A 238 -11.48 -8.23 -8.99
CA VAL A 238 -11.83 -8.50 -10.42
C VAL A 238 -10.83 -9.40 -11.14
N TYR A 239 -9.56 -9.36 -10.76
CA TYR A 239 -8.47 -10.06 -11.44
C TYR A 239 -7.98 -11.32 -10.69
N GLU A 240 -8.54 -11.63 -9.52
CA GLU A 240 -8.11 -12.76 -8.70
C GLU A 240 -9.27 -13.29 -7.86
N ARG A 241 -9.54 -14.59 -7.96
CA ARG A 241 -10.64 -15.25 -7.23
C ARG A 241 -10.17 -15.93 -5.95
N PHE A 242 -9.19 -15.36 -5.27
CA PHE A 242 -8.56 -16.00 -4.11
C PHE A 242 -9.53 -16.19 -2.94
N PHE A 243 -10.44 -15.24 -2.71
CA PHE A 243 -11.47 -15.40 -1.67
C PHE A 243 -12.36 -16.62 -1.92
N GLN A 244 -12.80 -16.83 -3.19
CA GLN A 244 -13.58 -17.99 -3.55
C GLN A 244 -12.80 -19.32 -3.36
N GLN A 245 -11.49 -19.30 -3.59
CA GLN A 245 -10.63 -20.45 -3.35
C GLN A 245 -10.45 -20.76 -1.85
N CYS A 246 -10.64 -19.76 -0.99
CA CYS A 246 -10.52 -19.88 0.46
C CYS A 246 -11.87 -20.17 1.16
N MET A 247 -12.95 -20.42 0.42
CA MET A 247 -14.28 -20.60 1.02
C MET A 247 -14.34 -21.77 2.00
N ASP A 248 -13.67 -22.88 1.70
CA ASP A 248 -13.61 -24.05 2.59
C ASP A 248 -12.92 -23.74 3.93
N LEU A 249 -12.00 -22.77 3.95
CA LEU A 249 -11.35 -22.27 5.15
C LEU A 249 -12.21 -21.22 5.87
N PHE A 250 -12.95 -20.42 5.11
CA PHE A 250 -13.77 -19.33 5.63
C PHE A 250 -15.07 -19.82 6.28
N GLU A 251 -15.79 -20.77 5.66
CA GLU A 251 -17.10 -21.23 6.13
C GLU A 251 -17.10 -21.72 7.60
N PRO A 252 -16.14 -22.53 8.06
CA PRO A 252 -16.08 -22.93 9.47
C PRO A 252 -15.87 -21.76 10.44
N CYS A 253 -15.24 -20.66 9.97
CA CYS A 253 -14.91 -19.50 10.77
C CYS A 253 -15.93 -18.37 10.65
N ARG A 254 -16.92 -18.48 9.73
CA ARG A 254 -17.87 -17.42 9.37
C ARG A 254 -18.55 -16.75 10.57
N GLY A 255 -18.95 -17.54 11.58
CA GLY A 255 -19.61 -17.02 12.79
C GLY A 255 -18.69 -16.19 13.71
N HIS A 256 -17.40 -16.19 13.46
CA HIS A 256 -16.40 -15.43 14.21
C HIS A 256 -15.83 -14.25 13.43
N VAL A 257 -16.12 -14.12 12.12
CA VAL A 257 -15.59 -13.07 11.23
C VAL A 257 -16.70 -12.12 10.80
N THR A 258 -16.56 -10.84 11.14
CA THR A 258 -17.43 -9.76 10.69
C THR A 258 -16.86 -9.17 9.40
N MET A 259 -17.62 -9.24 8.31
CA MET A 259 -17.24 -8.68 7.00
C MET A 259 -17.79 -7.24 6.89
N LEU A 260 -16.92 -6.23 6.97
CA LEU A 260 -17.30 -4.82 6.99
C LEU A 260 -17.37 -4.19 5.58
N GLY A 261 -16.90 -4.92 4.56
CA GLY A 261 -16.78 -4.38 3.22
C GLY A 261 -15.69 -3.29 3.09
N LEU A 262 -15.64 -2.64 1.94
CA LEU A 262 -14.65 -1.60 1.65
C LEU A 262 -15.00 -0.29 2.38
N ILE A 263 -14.18 0.09 3.34
CA ILE A 263 -14.32 1.35 4.10
C ILE A 263 -13.55 2.45 3.35
N ARG A 264 -14.26 3.41 2.76
CA ARG A 264 -13.67 4.54 2.01
C ARG A 264 -13.53 5.81 2.86
N ASP A 265 -14.40 5.96 3.84
CA ASP A 265 -14.36 7.08 4.77
C ASP A 265 -13.17 6.94 5.71
N GLN A 266 -12.32 7.97 5.79
CA GLN A 266 -11.08 7.92 6.56
C GLN A 266 -11.32 7.92 8.07
N GLN A 267 -12.39 8.61 8.54
CA GLN A 267 -12.74 8.60 9.95
C GLN A 267 -13.27 7.23 10.37
N LYS A 268 -14.13 6.64 9.53
CA LYS A 268 -14.63 5.28 9.76
C LYS A 268 -13.51 4.24 9.71
N LEU A 269 -12.51 4.43 8.84
CA LEU A 269 -11.32 3.57 8.77
C LEU A 269 -10.46 3.71 10.04
N ALA A 270 -10.25 4.92 10.54
CA ALA A 270 -9.57 5.15 11.82
C ALA A 270 -10.30 4.48 12.98
N ASN A 271 -11.62 4.61 13.02
CA ASN A 271 -12.47 3.96 14.04
C ASN A 271 -12.40 2.42 13.94
N PHE A 272 -12.33 1.87 12.70
CA PHE A 272 -12.11 0.43 12.49
C PHE A 272 -10.78 -0.03 13.11
N TYR A 273 -9.67 0.67 12.84
CA TYR A 273 -8.41 0.29 13.46
C TYR A 273 -8.49 0.38 14.99
N ALA A 274 -9.02 1.48 15.52
CA ALA A 274 -9.10 1.71 16.96
C ALA A 274 -10.02 0.75 17.70
N MET A 275 -11.03 0.18 17.05
CA MET A 275 -11.89 -0.83 17.68
C MET A 275 -11.20 -2.18 17.81
N CYS A 276 -10.09 -2.44 17.11
CA CYS A 276 -9.37 -3.69 17.16
C CYS A 276 -8.40 -3.73 18.36
N ASP A 277 -8.27 -4.90 19.00
CA ASP A 277 -7.29 -5.12 20.06
C ASP A 277 -5.90 -5.42 19.49
N VAL A 278 -5.85 -6.02 18.29
CA VAL A 278 -4.66 -6.29 17.51
C VAL A 278 -4.98 -6.22 16.01
N PHE A 279 -4.05 -5.77 15.20
CA PHE A 279 -4.19 -5.75 13.74
C PHE A 279 -3.22 -6.75 13.10
N CYS A 280 -3.75 -7.62 12.25
CA CYS A 280 -3.03 -8.74 11.64
C CYS A 280 -2.61 -8.43 10.21
N VAL A 281 -1.33 -8.65 9.87
CA VAL A 281 -0.79 -8.48 8.51
C VAL A 281 0.01 -9.74 8.13
N PRO A 282 -0.65 -10.83 7.72
CA PRO A 282 -0.02 -12.12 7.45
C PRO A 282 0.52 -12.24 6.02
N SER A 283 0.91 -11.13 5.41
CA SER A 283 1.29 -11.05 3.99
C SER A 283 2.40 -12.04 3.62
N ARG A 284 2.30 -12.65 2.42
CA ARG A 284 3.38 -13.46 1.82
C ARG A 284 4.47 -12.58 1.24
N THR A 285 4.07 -11.45 0.68
CA THR A 285 4.95 -10.42 0.15
C THR A 285 4.27 -9.06 0.28
N ASP A 286 5.01 -8.04 0.63
CA ASP A 286 4.53 -6.67 0.69
C ASP A 286 5.73 -5.71 0.71
N CYS A 287 5.70 -4.70 -0.13
CA CYS A 287 6.78 -3.71 -0.18
C CYS A 287 6.80 -2.85 1.10
N PHE A 288 5.65 -2.36 1.51
CA PHE A 288 5.45 -1.58 2.73
C PHE A 288 3.94 -1.38 2.97
N PRO A 289 3.31 -2.20 3.81
CA PRO A 289 1.87 -2.11 4.02
C PRO A 289 1.50 -0.90 4.88
N SER A 290 1.03 0.18 4.26
CA SER A 290 0.65 1.43 4.94
C SER A 290 -0.42 1.24 6.02
N VAL A 291 -1.27 0.22 5.89
CA VAL A 291 -2.27 -0.17 6.89
C VAL A 291 -1.67 -0.45 8.27
N GLN A 292 -0.39 -0.84 8.33
CA GLN A 292 0.32 -1.03 9.60
C GLN A 292 0.50 0.30 10.32
N ILE A 293 1.00 1.33 9.63
CA ILE A 293 1.16 2.66 10.22
C ILE A 293 -0.19 3.25 10.61
N GLU A 294 -1.22 3.06 9.76
CA GLU A 294 -2.57 3.51 10.05
C GLU A 294 -3.12 2.86 11.34
N ALA A 295 -2.94 1.55 11.52
CA ALA A 295 -3.34 0.84 12.74
C ALA A 295 -2.57 1.35 13.98
N LEU A 296 -1.25 1.52 13.89
CA LEU A 296 -0.42 2.03 14.99
C LEU A 296 -0.83 3.44 15.42
N LEU A 297 -1.07 4.35 14.46
CA LEU A 297 -1.55 5.71 14.73
C LEU A 297 -2.94 5.73 15.39
N CYS A 298 -3.73 4.67 15.22
CA CYS A 298 -5.01 4.49 15.89
C CYS A 298 -4.89 3.75 17.25
N GLY A 299 -3.66 3.45 17.70
CA GLY A 299 -3.40 2.83 19.01
C GLY A 299 -3.50 1.30 18.99
N THR A 300 -3.48 0.66 17.82
CA THR A 300 -3.65 -0.79 17.67
C THR A 300 -2.34 -1.47 17.32
N PRO A 301 -1.81 -2.35 18.19
CA PRO A 301 -0.56 -3.08 17.95
C PRO A 301 -0.72 -4.12 16.83
N LEU A 302 0.42 -4.53 16.27
CA LEU A 302 0.47 -5.42 15.11
C LEU A 302 0.86 -6.85 15.48
N VAL A 303 0.35 -7.82 14.72
CA VAL A 303 1.00 -9.10 14.47
C VAL A 303 1.21 -9.22 12.97
N THR A 304 2.46 -9.28 12.54
CA THR A 304 2.81 -9.25 11.12
C THR A 304 3.86 -10.31 10.76
N ALA A 305 3.78 -10.83 9.54
CA ALA A 305 4.77 -11.77 9.03
C ALA A 305 6.15 -11.11 8.93
N ASP A 306 7.21 -11.82 9.35
CA ASP A 306 8.60 -11.37 9.25
C ASP A 306 9.11 -11.49 7.80
N ILE A 307 8.60 -10.62 6.94
CA ILE A 307 9.01 -10.50 5.54
C ILE A 307 9.62 -9.12 5.27
N PRO A 308 10.50 -9.00 4.28
CA PRO A 308 11.06 -7.72 3.86
C PRO A 308 9.98 -6.66 3.60
N GLY A 309 10.20 -5.45 4.06
CA GLY A 309 9.25 -4.35 3.97
C GLY A 309 8.18 -4.36 5.06
N ALA A 310 7.39 -5.43 5.20
CA ALA A 310 6.33 -5.50 6.22
C ALA A 310 6.87 -5.47 7.65
N ARG A 311 7.98 -6.15 7.92
CA ARG A 311 8.64 -6.18 9.25
C ARG A 311 9.17 -4.83 9.70
N GLN A 312 9.41 -3.91 8.76
CA GLN A 312 10.07 -2.64 9.05
C GLN A 312 9.30 -1.77 10.05
N VAL A 313 7.97 -1.77 9.98
CA VAL A 313 7.13 -0.96 10.87
C VAL A 313 7.25 -1.43 12.32
N VAL A 314 7.20 -2.74 12.55
CA VAL A 314 7.36 -3.32 13.90
C VAL A 314 8.80 -3.12 14.40
N LYS A 315 9.82 -3.32 13.55
CA LYS A 315 11.23 -3.09 13.92
C LYS A 315 11.49 -1.64 14.31
N ALA A 316 10.87 -0.68 13.61
CA ALA A 316 11.09 0.74 13.87
C ALA A 316 10.37 1.25 15.13
N THR A 317 9.24 0.62 15.52
CA THR A 317 8.39 1.12 16.63
C THR A 317 8.37 0.22 17.86
N GLY A 318 8.65 -1.06 17.70
CA GLY A 318 8.41 -2.06 18.76
C GLY A 318 6.93 -2.24 19.11
N MET A 319 6.00 -1.65 18.34
CA MET A 319 4.54 -1.74 18.61
C MET A 319 3.91 -2.93 17.90
N GLY A 320 4.29 -4.12 18.29
CA GLY A 320 3.76 -5.38 17.73
C GLY A 320 4.73 -6.53 17.80
N LEU A 321 4.38 -7.63 17.15
CA LEU A 321 5.14 -8.87 17.11
C LEU A 321 5.38 -9.33 15.67
N LEU A 322 6.59 -9.80 15.39
CA LEU A 322 6.95 -10.47 14.14
C LEU A 322 6.76 -11.99 14.30
N VAL A 323 6.13 -12.60 13.33
CA VAL A 323 5.88 -14.05 13.30
C VAL A 323 6.44 -14.69 12.03
N ALA A 324 6.79 -15.96 12.06
CA ALA A 324 7.24 -16.70 10.89
C ALA A 324 6.22 -16.56 9.75
N PRO A 325 6.65 -16.21 8.53
CA PRO A 325 5.76 -16.09 7.39
C PRO A 325 5.23 -17.46 6.95
N ARG A 326 4.01 -17.50 6.43
CA ARG A 326 3.35 -18.72 5.92
C ARG A 326 3.19 -19.82 6.99
N ASP A 327 3.05 -19.42 8.24
CA ASP A 327 2.89 -20.32 9.38
C ASP A 327 1.67 -19.89 10.21
N GLU A 328 0.57 -20.64 10.09
CA GLU A 328 -0.69 -20.37 10.81
C GLU A 328 -0.57 -20.58 12.31
N ARG A 329 0.33 -21.47 12.77
CA ARG A 329 0.56 -21.71 14.21
C ARG A 329 1.33 -20.54 14.82
N ALA A 330 2.43 -20.13 14.18
CA ALA A 330 3.18 -18.96 14.62
C ALA A 330 2.29 -17.70 14.62
N LEU A 331 1.40 -17.57 13.62
CA LEU A 331 0.43 -16.47 13.56
C LEU A 331 -0.57 -16.53 14.72
N ALA A 332 -1.15 -17.70 15.03
CA ALA A 332 -2.07 -17.89 16.14
C ALA A 332 -1.39 -17.61 17.49
N ASP A 333 -0.16 -18.12 17.70
CA ASP A 333 0.61 -17.86 18.91
C ASP A 333 0.88 -16.37 19.11
N GLY A 334 1.30 -15.67 18.06
CA GLY A 334 1.52 -14.23 18.11
C GLY A 334 0.24 -13.43 18.41
N LEU A 335 -0.88 -13.79 17.79
CA LEU A 335 -2.18 -13.15 18.07
C LEU A 335 -2.60 -13.35 19.54
N VAL A 336 -2.52 -14.57 20.05
CA VAL A 336 -2.87 -14.87 21.46
C VAL A 336 -1.93 -14.13 22.41
N GLN A 337 -0.62 -14.08 22.12
CA GLN A 337 0.35 -13.37 22.94
C GLN A 337 0.03 -11.87 23.04
N VAL A 338 -0.19 -11.19 21.92
CA VAL A 338 -0.51 -9.75 21.91
C VAL A 338 -1.88 -9.48 22.54
N LEU A 339 -2.90 -10.32 22.30
CA LEU A 339 -4.23 -10.19 22.89
C LEU A 339 -4.23 -10.40 24.41
N SER A 340 -3.34 -11.25 24.93
CA SER A 340 -3.22 -11.53 26.36
C SER A 340 -2.60 -10.38 27.14
N ASP A 341 -1.64 -9.67 26.54
CA ASP A 341 -0.97 -8.52 27.16
C ASP A 341 -0.81 -7.37 26.15
N ARG A 342 -1.93 -6.85 25.66
CA ARG A 342 -1.95 -5.75 24.69
C ARG A 342 -1.16 -4.52 25.15
N ALA A 343 -1.21 -4.24 26.47
CA ALA A 343 -0.59 -3.06 27.02
C ALA A 343 0.94 -3.03 26.85
N ALA A 344 1.58 -4.19 26.87
CA ALA A 344 3.03 -4.32 26.64
C ALA A 344 3.46 -3.90 25.22
N TYR A 345 2.54 -3.96 24.26
CA TYR A 345 2.82 -3.67 22.85
C TYR A 345 2.38 -2.28 22.40
N VAL A 346 1.53 -1.58 23.16
CA VAL A 346 1.04 -0.25 22.76
C VAL A 346 2.09 0.81 23.07
N LYS A 347 2.35 1.69 22.10
CA LYS A 347 3.23 2.86 22.25
C LYS A 347 2.43 4.17 22.16
N PRO A 348 2.94 5.27 22.73
CA PRO A 348 2.33 6.59 22.60
C PRO A 348 2.18 7.01 21.13
N TYR A 349 1.06 7.64 20.81
CA TYR A 349 0.82 8.17 19.46
C TYR A 349 1.95 9.05 18.95
N GLU A 350 2.49 9.93 19.82
CA GLU A 350 3.52 10.90 19.42
C GLU A 350 4.83 10.20 19.00
N GLU A 351 5.15 9.06 19.59
CA GLU A 351 6.31 8.23 19.23
C GLU A 351 6.12 7.65 17.82
N ILE A 352 4.94 7.09 17.55
CA ILE A 352 4.61 6.55 16.22
C ILE A 352 4.59 7.67 15.17
N ARG A 353 3.97 8.82 15.51
CA ARG A 353 3.89 9.99 14.63
C ARG A 353 5.25 10.61 14.34
N ALA A 354 6.18 10.59 15.30
CA ALA A 354 7.56 11.04 15.09
C ALA A 354 8.34 10.10 14.16
N THR A 355 8.16 8.77 14.31
CA THR A 355 8.82 7.77 13.48
C THR A 355 8.32 7.81 12.03
N PHE A 356 7.00 7.96 11.84
CA PHE A 356 6.34 7.98 10.52
C PHE A 356 5.67 9.33 10.26
N ASN A 357 6.48 10.41 10.30
CA ASN A 357 6.00 11.76 10.07
C ASN A 357 5.76 12.00 8.56
N PRO A 358 4.51 12.20 8.10
CA PRO A 358 4.23 12.43 6.68
C PRO A 358 4.83 13.73 6.14
N ASP A 359 4.95 14.79 6.96
CA ASP A 359 5.57 16.03 6.53
C ASP A 359 7.07 15.85 6.30
N ALA A 360 7.74 15.06 7.16
CA ALA A 360 9.15 14.69 6.96
C ALA A 360 9.35 13.83 5.70
N SER A 361 8.39 12.96 5.38
CA SER A 361 8.41 12.19 4.13
C SER A 361 8.30 13.11 2.91
N VAL A 362 7.34 14.05 2.91
CA VAL A 362 7.18 15.02 1.82
C VAL A 362 8.43 15.90 1.69
N GLU A 363 9.01 16.35 2.81
CA GLU A 363 10.24 17.15 2.81
C GLU A 363 11.44 16.37 2.26
N ALA A 364 11.56 15.08 2.59
CA ALA A 364 12.61 14.23 2.01
C ALA A 364 12.47 14.10 0.50
N TYR A 365 11.23 13.93 -0.01
CA TYR A 365 10.96 13.95 -1.45
C TYR A 365 11.25 15.31 -2.07
N GLU A 366 10.90 16.40 -1.42
CA GLU A 366 11.20 17.76 -1.91
C GLU A 366 12.70 17.97 -2.08
N ARG A 367 13.50 17.66 -1.04
CA ARG A 367 14.98 17.75 -1.13
C ARG A 367 15.55 16.90 -2.25
N LEU A 368 15.04 15.66 -2.40
CA LEU A 368 15.46 14.76 -3.46
C LEU A 368 15.15 15.34 -4.85
N LEU A 369 13.93 15.81 -5.06
CA LEU A 369 13.51 16.40 -6.35
C LEU A 369 14.29 17.68 -6.67
N GLN A 370 14.58 18.54 -5.69
CA GLN A 370 15.40 19.75 -5.86
C GLN A 370 16.83 19.40 -6.25
N SER A 371 17.45 18.37 -5.64
CA SER A 371 18.79 17.90 -6.00
C SER A 371 18.84 17.29 -7.41
N MET A 372 17.72 16.82 -7.93
CA MET A 372 17.60 16.29 -9.28
C MET A 372 17.33 17.40 -10.31
N ALA A 373 16.73 18.52 -9.91
CA ALA A 373 16.43 19.64 -10.79
C ALA A 373 17.67 20.52 -11.07
N SER A 374 18.66 20.48 -10.18
CA SER A 374 19.97 21.10 -10.35
C SER A 374 20.86 20.24 -11.28
#